data_0decea6acc381439abd1348eea523e89
#
_entry.id   0decea6acc381439abd1348eea523e89
#
_cell.length_a   1.000
_cell.length_b   1.000
_cell.length_c   1.000
_cell.angle_alpha   90.00
_cell.angle_beta   90.00
_cell.angle_gamma   90.00
#
_symmetry.space_group_name_H-M   'P 1'
#
loop_
_entity.id
_entity.type
_entity.pdbx_description
1 polymer ?
#
loop_
_entity_poly.entity_id
_entity_poly.type
_entity_poly.pdbx_seq_one_letter_code
_entity_poly.pdbx_strand_id
1 'polypeptide(L)'
;MPAEHMEKILVILNPAARSERAGGTWEKIQKLPAATVQMTSAPGDARSIAEWAVGHGFSTVVAAGGDGTINEVVNGLVGSDVALGILPVGTMNVFAAELGIPSQLAKAWEIVQARNTRRVDLVRANDQYFVQLAGVGLDAQVVQATSRTFKKNFGPLSYLISAAQIAARTPPKLIIEHDDIREEGSFVLIGNGRYYGGPVAFFKDARIDDGKLDVLIFKNLGYLDIARYLGTIFMGKHTGLSDVEYFQTKKAVVRSEEDVPVEVDGEAVMRLPVTFRISSRKLRVVVPVTLGG
;
A
#
# COMPACT_ATOMS: atom_id res chain seq x y z
N MET A 1 7.11 31.58 29.99
CA MET A 1 6.95 31.17 28.59
C MET A 1 7.15 29.68 28.55
N PRO A 2 6.17 28.84 28.23
CA PRO A 2 6.45 27.43 27.97
C PRO A 2 7.36 27.35 26.74
N ALA A 3 8.44 26.59 26.84
CA ALA A 3 9.32 26.33 25.72
C ALA A 3 8.44 25.78 24.58
N GLU A 4 8.41 26.47 23.44
CA GLU A 4 7.88 25.91 22.20
C GLU A 4 8.63 24.59 21.97
N HIS A 5 7.95 23.48 22.22
CA HIS A 5 8.42 22.18 21.78
C HIS A 5 8.49 22.25 20.25
N MET A 6 9.67 22.61 19.74
CA MET A 6 9.92 22.48 18.29
C MET A 6 9.66 21.02 17.95
N GLU A 7 8.53 20.79 17.26
CA GLU A 7 8.13 19.46 16.86
C GLU A 7 9.19 18.90 15.91
N LYS A 8 9.83 17.82 16.33
CA LYS A 8 10.95 17.20 15.61
C LYS A 8 10.44 16.35 14.47
N ILE A 9 11.00 16.54 13.28
CA ILE A 9 10.72 15.74 12.10
C ILE A 9 11.91 14.82 11.82
N LEU A 10 11.64 13.52 11.69
CA LEU A 10 12.61 12.53 11.21
C LEU A 10 12.25 12.13 9.78
N VAL A 11 13.20 12.20 8.85
CA VAL A 11 13.06 11.67 7.49
C VAL A 11 13.83 10.36 7.40
N ILE A 12 13.13 9.30 7.09
CA ILE A 12 13.72 7.98 6.81
C ILE A 12 13.87 7.84 5.30
N LEU A 13 15.10 7.87 4.83
CA LEU A 13 15.45 7.86 3.42
C LEU A 13 15.91 6.46 2.99
N ASN A 14 15.16 5.85 2.06
CA ASN A 14 15.55 4.58 1.45
C ASN A 14 16.36 4.81 0.17
N PRO A 15 17.68 4.56 0.19
CA PRO A 15 18.54 4.74 -0.95
C PRO A 15 18.28 3.79 -2.13
N ALA A 16 17.69 2.67 -1.90
CA ALA A 16 17.35 1.71 -2.95
C ALA A 16 16.06 2.05 -3.71
N ALA A 17 15.24 2.99 -3.19
CA ALA A 17 13.99 3.44 -3.82
C ALA A 17 14.27 4.43 -4.96
N ARG A 18 14.97 3.97 -6.02
CA ARG A 18 15.32 4.80 -7.17
C ARG A 18 14.23 4.75 -8.25
N SER A 19 13.53 5.85 -8.48
CA SER A 19 13.01 6.14 -9.81
C SER A 19 14.11 6.86 -10.62
N GLU A 20 14.16 6.67 -11.94
CA GLU A 20 15.10 7.38 -12.83
C GLU A 20 14.92 8.91 -12.76
N ARG A 21 13.77 9.37 -12.26
CA ARG A 21 13.45 10.79 -12.00
C ARG A 21 14.13 11.33 -10.75
N ALA A 22 14.77 10.48 -9.93
CA ALA A 22 15.34 10.86 -8.62
C ALA A 22 16.80 11.35 -8.70
N GLY A 23 17.36 11.60 -9.89
CA GLY A 23 18.68 12.22 -10.03
C GLY A 23 18.76 13.51 -9.22
N GLY A 24 19.66 13.57 -8.23
CA GLY A 24 19.83 14.72 -7.32
C GLY A 24 18.74 14.90 -6.24
N THR A 25 17.72 14.04 -6.18
CA THR A 25 16.66 14.12 -5.15
C THR A 25 17.19 13.81 -3.75
N TRP A 26 18.16 12.93 -3.62
CA TRP A 26 18.87 12.56 -2.37
C TRP A 26 19.55 13.71 -1.68
N GLU A 27 20.38 14.45 -2.44
CA GLU A 27 21.08 15.61 -1.94
C GLU A 27 20.10 16.69 -1.46
N LYS A 28 18.95 16.79 -2.13
CA LYS A 28 17.87 17.70 -1.73
C LYS A 28 17.21 17.23 -0.45
N ILE A 29 16.93 15.92 -0.29
CA ILE A 29 16.33 15.37 0.93
C ILE A 29 17.27 15.55 2.12
N GLN A 30 18.57 15.30 1.94
CA GLN A 30 19.56 15.49 3.01
C GLN A 30 19.68 16.95 3.48
N LYS A 31 19.27 17.88 2.65
CA LYS A 31 19.32 19.33 2.93
C LYS A 31 17.96 19.93 3.30
N LEU A 32 16.96 19.10 3.59
CA LEU A 32 15.64 19.59 4.00
C LEU A 32 15.75 20.39 5.31
N PRO A 33 15.18 21.59 5.36
CA PRO A 33 15.25 22.42 6.56
C PRO A 33 14.44 21.80 7.71
N ALA A 34 14.92 21.95 8.94
CA ALA A 34 14.26 21.52 10.17
C ALA A 34 13.95 20.01 10.26
N ALA A 35 14.71 19.17 9.57
CA ALA A 35 14.56 17.72 9.61
C ALA A 35 15.86 17.02 9.99
N THR A 36 15.75 15.95 10.78
CA THR A 36 16.79 14.94 10.95
C THR A 36 16.63 13.91 9.85
N VAL A 37 17.68 13.54 9.14
CA VAL A 37 17.62 12.54 8.07
C VAL A 37 18.40 11.30 8.48
N GLN A 38 17.77 10.13 8.40
CA GLN A 38 18.40 8.84 8.64
C GLN A 38 18.18 7.92 7.42
N MET A 39 19.24 7.25 6.98
CA MET A 39 19.20 6.38 5.81
C MET A 39 19.01 4.93 6.22
N THR A 40 18.25 4.18 5.42
CA THR A 40 18.18 2.73 5.54
C THR A 40 19.35 2.06 4.82
N SER A 41 19.79 0.92 5.31
CA SER A 41 20.86 0.09 4.72
C SER A 41 20.33 -1.29 4.26
N ALA A 42 19.27 -1.77 4.89
CA ALA A 42 18.66 -3.08 4.62
C ALA A 42 17.14 -3.05 4.72
N PRO A 43 16.43 -4.05 4.19
CA PRO A 43 15.02 -4.27 4.47
C PRO A 43 14.76 -4.40 5.98
N GLY A 44 13.67 -3.78 6.47
CA GLY A 44 13.31 -3.73 7.88
C GLY A 44 13.91 -2.55 8.66
N ASP A 45 14.93 -1.87 8.13
CA ASP A 45 15.54 -0.72 8.80
C ASP A 45 14.55 0.44 8.98
N ALA A 46 13.71 0.71 7.96
CA ALA A 46 12.76 1.81 8.04
C ALA A 46 11.75 1.61 9.18
N ARG A 47 11.33 0.36 9.41
CA ARG A 47 10.50 -0.01 10.55
C ARG A 47 11.22 0.24 11.87
N SER A 48 12.43 -0.29 12.03
CA SER A 48 13.21 -0.18 13.27
C SER A 48 13.52 1.28 13.62
N ILE A 49 13.84 2.10 12.60
CA ILE A 49 14.07 3.54 12.76
C ILE A 49 12.79 4.25 13.18
N ALA A 50 11.64 3.90 12.60
CA ALA A 50 10.35 4.47 12.96
C ALA A 50 9.93 4.11 14.40
N GLU A 51 10.12 2.84 14.81
CA GLU A 51 9.91 2.39 16.19
C GLU A 51 10.79 3.16 17.18
N TRP A 52 12.07 3.35 16.85
CA TRP A 52 12.98 4.15 17.65
C TRP A 52 12.50 5.60 17.78
N ALA A 53 12.05 6.22 16.68
CA ALA A 53 11.60 7.62 16.67
C ALA A 53 10.41 7.87 17.59
N VAL A 54 9.49 6.90 17.72
CA VAL A 54 8.33 6.97 18.64
C VAL A 54 8.78 7.23 20.08
N GLY A 55 9.87 6.58 20.53
CA GLY A 55 10.41 6.73 21.89
C GLY A 55 11.30 7.97 22.09
N HIS A 56 11.65 8.70 21.01
CA HIS A 56 12.66 9.77 21.05
C HIS A 56 12.12 11.19 20.76
N GLY A 57 10.79 11.36 20.92
CA GLY A 57 10.15 12.68 20.90
C GLY A 57 10.00 13.29 19.51
N PHE A 58 10.00 12.48 18.46
CA PHE A 58 9.62 12.93 17.13
C PHE A 58 8.09 12.99 17.03
N SER A 59 7.57 14.09 16.49
CA SER A 59 6.12 14.27 16.26
C SER A 59 5.69 13.80 14.87
N THR A 60 6.66 13.75 13.93
CA THR A 60 6.43 13.34 12.55
C THR A 60 7.60 12.49 12.07
N VAL A 61 7.30 11.35 11.48
CA VAL A 61 8.25 10.49 10.76
C VAL A 61 7.86 10.48 9.29
N VAL A 62 8.80 10.83 8.43
CA VAL A 62 8.60 10.97 6.99
C VAL A 62 9.24 9.80 6.28
N ALA A 63 8.44 9.03 5.56
CA ALA A 63 8.93 7.98 4.67
C ALA A 63 9.34 8.59 3.33
N ALA A 64 10.64 8.66 3.06
CA ALA A 64 11.21 9.06 1.77
C ALA A 64 11.61 7.81 0.99
N GLY A 65 10.65 7.22 0.28
CA GLY A 65 10.78 5.94 -0.41
C GLY A 65 9.62 5.61 -1.31
N GLY A 66 9.48 4.34 -1.68
CA GLY A 66 8.31 3.77 -2.35
C GLY A 66 7.36 3.11 -1.34
N ASP A 67 6.35 2.40 -1.87
CA ASP A 67 5.28 1.80 -1.07
C ASP A 67 5.82 0.82 -0.01
N GLY A 68 6.84 0.00 -0.30
CA GLY A 68 7.48 -0.87 0.69
C GLY A 68 8.12 -0.09 1.85
N THR A 69 8.81 1.04 1.58
CA THR A 69 9.37 1.89 2.64
C THR A 69 8.26 2.52 3.49
N ILE A 70 7.17 2.94 2.85
CA ILE A 70 6.00 3.47 3.54
C ILE A 70 5.40 2.40 4.45
N ASN A 71 5.24 1.16 3.97
CA ASN A 71 4.69 0.06 4.76
C ASN A 71 5.58 -0.29 5.97
N GLU A 72 6.90 -0.33 5.82
CA GLU A 72 7.83 -0.52 6.93
C GLU A 72 7.65 0.57 8.01
N VAL A 73 7.61 1.87 7.59
CA VAL A 73 7.40 2.98 8.51
C VAL A 73 6.04 2.90 9.19
N VAL A 74 4.97 2.57 8.45
CA VAL A 74 3.63 2.34 9.00
C VAL A 74 3.69 1.32 10.14
N ASN A 75 4.30 0.15 9.90
CA ASN A 75 4.41 -0.91 10.90
C ASN A 75 5.21 -0.48 12.14
N GLY A 76 6.19 0.42 11.98
CA GLY A 76 6.93 1.01 13.10
C GLY A 76 6.15 2.07 13.89
N LEU A 77 5.14 2.71 13.28
CA LEU A 77 4.34 3.76 13.91
C LEU A 77 3.03 3.26 14.54
N VAL A 78 2.64 2.00 14.27
CA VAL A 78 1.36 1.44 14.76
C VAL A 78 1.22 1.59 16.27
N GLY A 79 0.14 2.26 16.70
CA GLY A 79 -0.18 2.44 18.10
C GLY A 79 0.48 3.66 18.75
N SER A 80 1.19 4.48 17.97
CA SER A 80 1.69 5.78 18.41
C SER A 80 0.82 6.93 17.87
N ASP A 81 1.03 8.13 18.42
CA ASP A 81 0.44 9.37 17.91
C ASP A 81 1.39 10.13 16.95
N VAL A 82 2.54 9.56 16.63
CA VAL A 82 3.48 10.13 15.66
C VAL A 82 2.85 10.12 14.26
N ALA A 83 2.91 11.25 13.58
CA ALA A 83 2.32 11.36 12.24
C ALA A 83 3.26 10.80 11.17
N LEU A 84 2.71 10.08 10.20
CA LEU A 84 3.41 9.69 8.99
C LEU A 84 3.37 10.84 7.97
N GLY A 85 4.52 11.33 7.55
CA GLY A 85 4.69 12.13 6.34
C GLY A 85 5.19 11.26 5.19
N ILE A 86 4.99 11.69 3.94
CA ILE A 86 5.42 10.93 2.76
C ILE A 86 6.15 11.83 1.78
N LEU A 87 7.34 11.41 1.35
CA LEU A 87 8.06 11.92 0.19
C LEU A 87 8.11 10.81 -0.86
N PRO A 88 7.26 10.86 -1.89
CA PRO A 88 7.06 9.76 -2.82
C PRO A 88 8.16 9.71 -3.88
N VAL A 89 9.27 9.06 -3.57
CA VAL A 89 10.43 8.91 -4.46
C VAL A 89 10.53 7.53 -5.12
N GLY A 90 9.57 6.65 -4.84
CA GLY A 90 9.45 5.35 -5.49
C GLY A 90 8.83 5.42 -6.88
N THR A 91 8.54 4.24 -7.47
CA THR A 91 8.01 4.13 -8.83
C THR A 91 6.49 4.32 -8.89
N MET A 92 5.73 3.63 -8.03
CA MET A 92 4.26 3.61 -8.07
C MET A 92 3.64 4.60 -7.09
N ASN A 93 4.11 4.62 -5.84
CA ASN A 93 3.69 5.52 -4.76
C ASN A 93 2.15 5.57 -4.60
N VAL A 94 1.54 4.38 -4.52
CA VAL A 94 0.07 4.22 -4.57
C VAL A 94 -0.59 4.91 -3.39
N PHE A 95 -0.04 4.73 -2.18
CA PHE A 95 -0.59 5.35 -0.98
C PHE A 95 -0.45 6.88 -0.98
N ALA A 96 0.65 7.41 -1.53
CA ALA A 96 0.79 8.86 -1.71
C ALA A 96 -0.26 9.42 -2.67
N ALA A 97 -0.55 8.69 -3.77
CA ALA A 97 -1.59 9.08 -4.72
C ALA A 97 -2.99 9.04 -4.08
N GLU A 98 -3.28 8.04 -3.23
CA GLU A 98 -4.54 7.95 -2.47
C GLU A 98 -4.75 9.16 -1.56
N LEU A 99 -3.68 9.65 -0.94
CA LEU A 99 -3.69 10.82 -0.06
C LEU A 99 -3.65 12.16 -0.83
N GLY A 100 -3.53 12.14 -2.15
CA GLY A 100 -3.38 13.34 -2.96
C GLY A 100 -2.01 14.03 -2.81
N ILE A 101 -0.98 13.32 -2.37
CA ILE A 101 0.38 13.85 -2.21
C ILE A 101 1.09 13.85 -3.57
N PRO A 102 1.56 15.01 -4.05
CA PRO A 102 2.20 15.13 -5.34
C PRO A 102 3.62 14.49 -5.36
N SER A 103 4.04 14.02 -6.53
CA SER A 103 5.39 13.45 -6.73
C SER A 103 6.52 14.49 -6.70
N GLN A 104 6.19 15.80 -6.80
CA GLN A 104 7.19 16.86 -6.73
C GLN A 104 7.68 17.02 -5.28
N LEU A 105 8.98 16.76 -5.04
CA LEU A 105 9.58 16.76 -3.71
C LEU A 105 9.29 18.03 -2.91
N ALA A 106 9.43 19.21 -3.54
CA ALA A 106 9.21 20.49 -2.86
C ALA A 106 7.77 20.62 -2.34
N LYS A 107 6.78 20.29 -3.19
CA LYS A 107 5.35 20.33 -2.82
C LYS A 107 5.01 19.29 -1.76
N ALA A 108 5.57 18.07 -1.86
CA ALA A 108 5.38 17.06 -0.83
C ALA A 108 5.98 17.50 0.52
N TRP A 109 7.13 18.18 0.50
CA TRP A 109 7.72 18.72 1.71
C TRP A 109 6.92 19.88 2.31
N GLU A 110 6.36 20.77 1.50
CA GLU A 110 5.44 21.82 1.96
C GLU A 110 4.22 21.22 2.70
N ILE A 111 3.68 20.11 2.20
CA ILE A 111 2.59 19.37 2.86
C ILE A 111 3.06 18.86 4.24
N VAL A 112 4.26 18.26 4.31
CA VAL A 112 4.82 17.79 5.58
C VAL A 112 4.97 18.95 6.57
N GLN A 113 5.47 20.10 6.11
CA GLN A 113 5.64 21.29 6.94
C GLN A 113 4.33 21.93 7.41
N ALA A 114 3.27 21.83 6.60
CA ALA A 114 1.95 22.32 6.96
C ALA A 114 1.29 21.51 8.09
N ARG A 115 1.76 20.27 8.36
CA ARG A 115 1.34 19.43 9.49
C ARG A 115 -0.17 19.18 9.60
N ASN A 116 -0.90 19.38 8.50
CA ASN A 116 -2.30 19.01 8.45
C ASN A 116 -2.43 17.49 8.47
N THR A 117 -3.11 16.94 9.46
CA THR A 117 -3.16 15.48 9.64
C THR A 117 -4.59 14.94 9.61
N ARG A 118 -4.72 13.72 9.09
CA ARG A 118 -5.94 12.91 9.07
C ARG A 118 -5.66 11.55 9.69
N ARG A 119 -6.64 10.94 10.31
CA ARG A 119 -6.57 9.55 10.77
C ARG A 119 -7.13 8.63 9.69
N VAL A 120 -6.35 7.65 9.27
CA VAL A 120 -6.73 6.63 8.29
C VAL A 120 -6.78 5.26 8.95
N ASP A 121 -7.56 4.37 8.37
CA ASP A 121 -7.67 3.00 8.83
C ASP A 121 -6.37 2.23 8.54
N LEU A 122 -6.08 1.28 9.41
CA LEU A 122 -5.07 0.26 9.22
C LEU A 122 -5.76 -1.08 9.04
N VAL A 123 -5.33 -1.83 8.07
CA VAL A 123 -5.75 -3.23 7.92
C VAL A 123 -4.69 -4.13 8.54
N ARG A 124 -5.14 -5.14 9.27
CA ARG A 124 -4.27 -6.18 9.82
C ARG A 124 -4.47 -7.48 9.04
N ALA A 125 -3.41 -7.97 8.44
CA ALA A 125 -3.29 -9.29 7.83
C ALA A 125 -2.46 -10.17 8.79
N ASN A 126 -3.10 -11.05 9.56
CA ASN A 126 -2.49 -11.76 10.70
C ASN A 126 -1.74 -10.78 11.62
N ASP A 127 -0.41 -10.75 11.59
CA ASP A 127 0.43 -9.89 12.45
C ASP A 127 1.04 -8.69 11.71
N GLN A 128 0.82 -8.55 10.41
CA GLN A 128 1.29 -7.43 9.60
C GLN A 128 0.19 -6.39 9.40
N TYR A 129 0.57 -5.11 9.35
CA TYR A 129 -0.33 -4.03 8.99
C TYR A 129 -0.04 -3.55 7.57
N PHE A 130 -1.10 -3.12 6.89
CA PHE A 130 -1.01 -2.45 5.60
C PHE A 130 -2.04 -1.32 5.49
N VAL A 131 -1.83 -0.43 4.53
CA VAL A 131 -2.64 0.79 4.37
C VAL A 131 -3.38 0.86 3.05
N GLN A 132 -2.98 0.08 2.03
CA GLN A 132 -3.53 0.22 0.70
C GLN A 132 -4.22 -1.05 0.23
N LEU A 133 -3.48 -2.13 0.04
CA LEU A 133 -4.02 -3.30 -0.63
C LEU A 133 -3.29 -4.59 -0.25
N ALA A 134 -4.04 -5.70 -0.24
CA ALA A 134 -3.50 -7.05 -0.23
C ALA A 134 -4.04 -7.86 -1.42
N GLY A 135 -3.20 -8.72 -1.98
CA GLY A 135 -3.52 -9.63 -3.06
C GLY A 135 -3.29 -11.09 -2.67
N VAL A 136 -4.20 -11.98 -3.06
CA VAL A 136 -4.15 -13.42 -2.78
C VAL A 136 -4.34 -14.21 -4.07
N GLY A 137 -3.45 -15.13 -4.35
CA GLY A 137 -3.50 -15.96 -5.57
C GLY A 137 -2.66 -15.34 -6.69
N LEU A 138 -3.29 -14.95 -7.79
CA LEU A 138 -2.58 -14.47 -8.98
C LEU A 138 -1.68 -13.27 -8.70
N ASP A 139 -2.18 -12.27 -7.98
CA ASP A 139 -1.46 -11.03 -7.71
C ASP A 139 -0.16 -11.29 -6.94
N ALA A 140 -0.23 -12.04 -5.86
CA ALA A 140 0.94 -12.41 -5.06
C ALA A 140 1.97 -13.22 -5.88
N GLN A 141 1.51 -14.10 -6.78
CA GLN A 141 2.40 -14.84 -7.70
C GLN A 141 3.04 -13.90 -8.72
N VAL A 142 2.29 -12.91 -9.25
CA VAL A 142 2.82 -11.90 -10.17
C VAL A 142 3.89 -11.06 -9.49
N VAL A 143 3.63 -10.58 -8.29
CA VAL A 143 4.62 -9.81 -7.50
C VAL A 143 5.88 -10.63 -7.26
N GLN A 144 5.74 -11.90 -6.89
CA GLN A 144 6.86 -12.80 -6.63
C GLN A 144 7.68 -13.12 -7.90
N ALA A 145 7.01 -13.34 -9.04
CA ALA A 145 7.65 -13.67 -10.31
C ALA A 145 8.26 -12.44 -11.00
N THR A 146 7.78 -11.24 -10.72
CA THR A 146 8.22 -10.02 -11.37
C THR A 146 9.48 -9.47 -10.73
N SER A 147 10.64 -9.69 -11.37
CA SER A 147 11.91 -9.16 -10.88
C SER A 147 11.92 -7.63 -10.81
N ARG A 148 12.74 -7.07 -9.91
CA ARG A 148 12.92 -5.61 -9.79
C ARG A 148 13.32 -4.96 -11.13
N THR A 149 14.16 -5.61 -11.90
CA THR A 149 14.61 -5.14 -13.23
C THR A 149 13.48 -5.13 -14.25
N PHE A 150 12.58 -6.15 -14.19
CA PHE A 150 11.46 -6.27 -15.11
C PHE A 150 10.39 -5.20 -14.82
N LYS A 151 10.07 -4.96 -13.55
CA LYS A 151 9.19 -3.85 -13.11
C LYS A 151 9.70 -2.50 -13.57
N LYS A 152 11.02 -2.28 -13.52
CA LYS A 152 11.65 -1.03 -13.93
C LYS A 152 11.50 -0.76 -15.44
N ASN A 153 11.63 -1.78 -16.27
CA ASN A 153 11.67 -1.62 -17.74
C ASN A 153 10.30 -1.60 -18.39
N PHE A 154 9.31 -2.28 -17.82
CA PHE A 154 8.00 -2.48 -18.44
C PHE A 154 6.82 -1.87 -17.67
N GLY A 155 7.05 -1.32 -16.46
CA GLY A 155 5.99 -0.69 -15.65
C GLY A 155 4.73 -1.56 -15.50
N PRO A 156 3.51 -1.01 -15.69
CA PRO A 156 2.27 -1.78 -15.57
C PRO A 156 2.17 -2.97 -16.53
N LEU A 157 2.85 -2.91 -17.69
CA LEU A 157 2.88 -4.00 -18.67
C LEU A 157 3.60 -5.25 -18.14
N SER A 158 4.54 -5.08 -17.19
CA SER A 158 5.23 -6.20 -16.55
C SER A 158 4.27 -7.10 -15.79
N TYR A 159 3.25 -6.52 -15.15
CA TYR A 159 2.21 -7.28 -14.44
C TYR A 159 1.35 -8.10 -15.42
N LEU A 160 1.00 -7.53 -16.57
CA LEU A 160 0.27 -8.23 -17.63
C LEU A 160 1.03 -9.44 -18.16
N ILE A 161 2.32 -9.30 -18.44
CA ILE A 161 3.16 -10.38 -18.94
C ILE A 161 3.32 -11.48 -17.90
N SER A 162 3.57 -11.10 -16.63
CA SER A 162 3.67 -12.05 -15.53
C SER A 162 2.32 -12.74 -15.26
N ALA A 163 1.21 -12.00 -15.30
CA ALA A 163 -0.13 -12.56 -15.19
C ALA A 163 -0.42 -13.58 -16.31
N ALA A 164 -0.04 -13.28 -17.54
CA ALA A 164 -0.19 -14.22 -18.66
C ALA A 164 0.64 -15.49 -18.48
N GLN A 165 1.86 -15.40 -17.98
CA GLN A 165 2.70 -16.58 -17.68
C GLN A 165 2.11 -17.45 -16.56
N ILE A 166 1.45 -16.84 -15.60
CA ILE A 166 0.83 -17.55 -14.45
C ILE A 166 -0.53 -18.13 -14.84
N ALA A 167 -1.28 -17.48 -15.71
CA ALA A 167 -2.54 -18.00 -16.24
C ALA A 167 -2.43 -19.34 -16.99
N ALA A 168 -1.19 -19.73 -17.36
CA ALA A 168 -0.92 -21.08 -17.90
C ALA A 168 -0.97 -22.19 -16.84
N ARG A 169 -1.05 -21.82 -15.54
CA ARG A 169 -1.14 -22.78 -14.42
C ARG A 169 -2.60 -22.95 -14.01
N THR A 170 -2.90 -24.08 -13.37
CA THR A 170 -4.21 -24.25 -12.71
C THR A 170 -4.34 -23.20 -11.60
N PRO A 171 -5.36 -22.34 -11.64
CA PRO A 171 -5.54 -21.35 -10.60
C PRO A 171 -5.88 -22.01 -9.26
N PRO A 172 -5.42 -21.43 -8.12
CA PRO A 172 -5.74 -21.97 -6.81
C PRO A 172 -7.23 -21.80 -6.51
N LYS A 173 -7.78 -22.75 -5.77
CA LYS A 173 -9.11 -22.63 -5.20
C LYS A 173 -9.02 -21.89 -3.87
N LEU A 174 -9.54 -20.66 -3.83
CA LEU A 174 -9.61 -19.84 -2.65
C LEU A 174 -11.01 -19.91 -2.03
N ILE A 175 -11.05 -19.97 -0.71
CA ILE A 175 -12.27 -19.90 0.10
C ILE A 175 -12.21 -18.60 0.89
N ILE A 176 -13.24 -17.77 0.76
CA ILE A 176 -13.35 -16.48 1.41
C ILE A 176 -14.54 -16.50 2.36
N GLU A 177 -14.31 -16.28 3.65
CA GLU A 177 -15.32 -16.28 4.71
C GLU A 177 -15.46 -14.85 5.27
N HIS A 178 -16.67 -14.30 5.24
CA HIS A 178 -17.01 -12.98 5.78
C HIS A 178 -18.49 -12.93 6.18
N ASP A 179 -18.85 -12.25 7.25
CA ASP A 179 -20.23 -11.98 7.69
C ASP A 179 -21.17 -13.21 7.59
N ASP A 180 -20.68 -14.41 8.00
CA ASP A 180 -21.35 -15.73 7.89
C ASP A 180 -21.61 -16.21 6.45
N ILE A 181 -21.01 -15.57 5.45
CA ILE A 181 -21.05 -15.94 4.03
C ILE A 181 -19.73 -16.63 3.66
N ARG A 182 -19.83 -17.61 2.77
CA ARG A 182 -18.70 -18.30 2.18
C ARG A 182 -18.74 -18.18 0.67
N GLU A 183 -17.70 -17.57 0.12
CA GLU A 183 -17.48 -17.41 -1.31
C GLU A 183 -16.29 -18.23 -1.79
N GLU A 184 -16.27 -18.54 -3.09
CA GLU A 184 -15.14 -19.20 -3.74
C GLU A 184 -14.61 -18.34 -4.88
N GLY A 185 -13.29 -18.37 -5.08
CA GLY A 185 -12.63 -17.65 -6.15
C GLY A 185 -11.26 -18.20 -6.45
N SER A 186 -10.60 -17.62 -7.43
CA SER A 186 -9.23 -17.97 -7.84
C SER A 186 -8.23 -16.85 -7.57
N PHE A 187 -8.74 -15.64 -7.38
CA PHE A 187 -7.95 -14.46 -7.10
C PHE A 187 -8.76 -13.48 -6.26
N VAL A 188 -8.16 -12.93 -5.21
CA VAL A 188 -8.80 -11.99 -4.30
C VAL A 188 -7.93 -10.77 -4.11
N LEU A 189 -8.55 -9.60 -4.20
CA LEU A 189 -7.98 -8.33 -3.77
C LEU A 189 -8.74 -7.82 -2.55
N ILE A 190 -8.00 -7.29 -1.59
CA ILE A 190 -8.55 -6.71 -0.36
C ILE A 190 -7.98 -5.32 -0.21
N GLY A 191 -8.82 -4.31 -0.43
CA GLY A 191 -8.47 -2.90 -0.42
C GLY A 191 -8.85 -2.20 0.88
N ASN A 192 -8.03 -1.23 1.26
CA ASN A 192 -8.36 -0.17 2.20
C ASN A 192 -8.51 1.17 1.47
N GLY A 193 -7.78 1.35 0.36
CA GLY A 193 -7.85 2.47 -0.55
C GLY A 193 -8.33 2.07 -1.94
N ARG A 194 -8.53 3.08 -2.81
CA ARG A 194 -9.11 2.89 -4.14
C ARG A 194 -8.13 2.33 -5.17
N TYR A 195 -6.85 2.65 -5.03
CA TYR A 195 -5.87 2.45 -6.09
C TYR A 195 -5.03 1.19 -5.93
N TYR A 196 -4.66 0.59 -7.09
CA TYR A 196 -3.75 -0.53 -7.15
C TYR A 196 -2.83 -0.42 -8.38
N GLY A 197 -1.54 -0.74 -8.21
CA GLY A 197 -0.55 -0.74 -9.29
C GLY A 197 -0.32 0.62 -9.94
N GLY A 198 -0.62 1.72 -9.24
CA GLY A 198 -0.63 3.10 -9.70
C GLY A 198 -2.00 3.75 -9.48
N PRO A 199 -2.32 4.88 -10.14
CA PRO A 199 -3.59 5.58 -9.95
C PRO A 199 -4.75 4.90 -10.72
N VAL A 200 -4.83 3.58 -10.68
CA VAL A 200 -5.91 2.77 -11.27
C VAL A 200 -6.89 2.39 -10.17
N ALA A 201 -8.15 2.84 -10.28
CA ALA A 201 -9.16 2.60 -9.26
C ALA A 201 -9.77 1.19 -9.42
N PHE A 202 -9.32 0.26 -8.59
CA PHE A 202 -9.92 -1.08 -8.47
C PHE A 202 -11.15 -1.05 -7.57
N PHE A 203 -11.13 -0.24 -6.52
CA PHE A 203 -12.23 -0.11 -5.56
C PHE A 203 -12.78 1.30 -5.62
N LYS A 204 -13.87 1.51 -6.37
CA LYS A 204 -14.41 2.85 -6.60
C LYS A 204 -14.98 3.50 -5.35
N ASP A 205 -15.57 2.68 -4.48
CA ASP A 205 -16.31 3.12 -3.31
C ASP A 205 -15.45 3.08 -2.04
N ALA A 206 -14.18 2.60 -2.14
CA ALA A 206 -13.27 2.51 -1.02
C ALA A 206 -12.93 3.89 -0.44
N ARG A 207 -12.86 3.92 0.88
CA ARG A 207 -12.46 5.10 1.67
C ARG A 207 -11.54 4.68 2.77
N ILE A 208 -10.36 5.24 2.80
CA ILE A 208 -9.29 4.89 3.74
C ILE A 208 -9.60 5.19 5.23
N ASP A 209 -10.81 5.65 5.56
CA ASP A 209 -11.19 6.08 6.92
C ASP A 209 -12.60 5.68 7.36
N ASP A 210 -13.30 4.82 6.59
CA ASP A 210 -14.70 4.43 6.84
C ASP A 210 -14.86 3.17 7.70
N GLY A 211 -13.75 2.54 8.08
CA GLY A 211 -13.76 1.35 8.93
C GLY A 211 -14.18 0.07 8.22
N LYS A 212 -13.98 -0.01 6.89
CA LYS A 212 -14.33 -1.16 6.08
C LYS A 212 -13.17 -1.63 5.21
N LEU A 213 -13.19 -2.91 4.87
CA LEU A 213 -12.41 -3.51 3.80
C LEU A 213 -13.27 -3.59 2.55
N ASP A 214 -12.68 -3.29 1.43
CA ASP A 214 -13.26 -3.54 0.11
C ASP A 214 -12.68 -4.83 -0.45
N VAL A 215 -13.53 -5.78 -0.82
CA VAL A 215 -13.11 -7.10 -1.29
C VAL A 215 -13.59 -7.32 -2.71
N LEU A 216 -12.68 -7.71 -3.60
CA LEU A 216 -12.95 -8.17 -4.95
C LEU A 216 -12.51 -9.62 -5.09
N ILE A 217 -13.44 -10.48 -5.51
CA ILE A 217 -13.20 -11.89 -5.81
C ILE A 217 -13.37 -12.11 -7.30
N PHE A 218 -12.34 -12.63 -7.94
CA PHE A 218 -12.37 -13.05 -9.35
C PHE A 218 -12.46 -14.57 -9.39
N LYS A 219 -13.51 -15.09 -10.02
CA LYS A 219 -13.81 -16.54 -10.03
C LYS A 219 -12.97 -17.29 -11.06
N ASN A 220 -12.57 -16.64 -12.16
CA ASN A 220 -11.84 -17.25 -13.26
C ASN A 220 -10.47 -16.58 -13.47
N LEU A 221 -9.49 -17.34 -13.99
CA LEU A 221 -8.12 -16.85 -14.26
C LEU A 221 -7.55 -17.36 -15.58
N GLY A 222 -8.41 -17.61 -16.61
CA GLY A 222 -7.94 -17.84 -17.97
C GLY A 222 -7.35 -16.57 -18.61
N TYR A 223 -6.57 -16.74 -19.68
CA TYR A 223 -5.99 -15.59 -20.41
C TYR A 223 -7.04 -14.58 -20.86
N LEU A 224 -8.18 -15.07 -21.39
CA LEU A 224 -9.29 -14.22 -21.82
C LEU A 224 -9.98 -13.53 -20.63
N ASP A 225 -10.07 -14.22 -19.50
CA ASP A 225 -10.66 -13.65 -18.28
C ASP A 225 -9.81 -12.50 -17.77
N ILE A 226 -8.49 -12.69 -17.65
CA ILE A 226 -7.56 -11.63 -17.23
C ILE A 226 -7.63 -10.41 -18.15
N ALA A 227 -7.62 -10.63 -19.48
CA ALA A 227 -7.72 -9.53 -20.44
C ALA A 227 -9.06 -8.79 -20.30
N ARG A 228 -10.17 -9.51 -20.11
CA ARG A 228 -11.50 -8.95 -19.89
C ARG A 228 -11.56 -8.17 -18.57
N TYR A 229 -11.05 -8.72 -17.46
CA TYR A 229 -11.00 -8.04 -16.17
C TYR A 229 -10.23 -6.73 -16.26
N LEU A 230 -9.04 -6.75 -16.83
CA LEU A 230 -8.23 -5.54 -17.00
C LEU A 230 -8.96 -4.50 -17.85
N GLY A 231 -9.53 -4.88 -18.98
CA GLY A 231 -10.31 -3.99 -19.83
C GLY A 231 -11.49 -3.34 -19.08
N THR A 232 -12.21 -4.13 -18.28
CA THR A 232 -13.35 -3.61 -17.49
C THR A 232 -12.91 -2.80 -16.27
N ILE A 233 -11.76 -3.08 -15.66
CA ILE A 233 -11.18 -2.27 -14.59
C ILE A 233 -10.86 -0.87 -15.11
N PHE A 234 -10.18 -0.75 -16.26
CA PHE A 234 -9.89 0.56 -16.88
C PHE A 234 -11.16 1.35 -17.23
N MET A 235 -12.24 0.66 -17.62
CA MET A 235 -13.55 1.28 -17.87
C MET A 235 -14.34 1.52 -16.58
N GLY A 236 -13.86 0.99 -15.45
CA GLY A 236 -14.54 1.03 -14.16
C GLY A 236 -15.87 0.26 -14.13
N LYS A 237 -15.99 -0.83 -14.86
CA LYS A 237 -17.18 -1.67 -14.99
C LYS A 237 -17.01 -3.11 -14.47
N HIS A 238 -15.85 -3.43 -13.90
CA HIS A 238 -15.49 -4.79 -13.50
C HIS A 238 -16.40 -5.36 -12.40
N THR A 239 -16.91 -4.54 -11.49
CA THR A 239 -17.84 -4.97 -10.44
C THR A 239 -19.24 -5.38 -10.98
N GLY A 240 -19.53 -5.13 -12.25
CA GLY A 240 -20.76 -5.55 -12.91
C GLY A 240 -20.64 -6.88 -13.67
N LEU A 241 -19.50 -7.55 -13.63
CA LEU A 241 -19.30 -8.85 -14.26
C LEU A 241 -19.88 -9.96 -13.36
N SER A 242 -20.51 -10.97 -13.98
CA SER A 242 -21.16 -12.09 -13.26
C SER A 242 -20.20 -13.04 -12.53
N ASP A 243 -18.91 -12.97 -12.86
CA ASP A 243 -17.83 -13.76 -12.26
C ASP A 243 -16.85 -12.90 -11.44
N VAL A 244 -17.28 -11.71 -11.03
CA VAL A 244 -16.59 -10.82 -10.09
C VAL A 244 -17.56 -10.49 -8.96
N GLU A 245 -17.20 -10.85 -7.74
CA GLU A 245 -17.94 -10.44 -6.54
C GLU A 245 -17.25 -9.23 -5.91
N TYR A 246 -18.03 -8.25 -5.49
CA TYR A 246 -17.57 -7.08 -4.75
C TYR A 246 -18.45 -6.86 -3.53
N PHE A 247 -17.82 -6.71 -2.37
CA PHE A 247 -18.51 -6.37 -1.12
C PHE A 247 -17.59 -5.62 -0.17
N GLN A 248 -18.18 -5.00 0.85
CA GLN A 248 -17.48 -4.36 1.96
C GLN A 248 -17.74 -5.14 3.25
N THR A 249 -16.70 -5.35 4.05
CA THR A 249 -16.78 -6.02 5.36
C THR A 249 -15.76 -5.42 6.34
N LYS A 250 -15.84 -5.79 7.62
CA LYS A 250 -14.81 -5.45 8.62
C LYS A 250 -13.77 -6.54 8.79
N LYS A 251 -14.09 -7.76 8.33
CA LYS A 251 -13.23 -8.93 8.49
C LYS A 251 -13.49 -9.92 7.36
N ALA A 252 -12.42 -10.40 6.76
CA ALA A 252 -12.44 -11.52 5.81
C ALA A 252 -11.37 -12.55 6.20
N VAL A 253 -11.67 -13.84 6.05
CA VAL A 253 -10.70 -14.91 6.22
C VAL A 253 -10.54 -15.60 4.87
N VAL A 254 -9.31 -15.69 4.38
CA VAL A 254 -9.00 -16.37 3.13
C VAL A 254 -8.23 -17.64 3.43
N ARG A 255 -8.68 -18.76 2.83
CA ARG A 255 -8.09 -20.09 2.98
C ARG A 255 -7.90 -20.74 1.62
N SER A 256 -6.99 -21.70 1.54
CA SER A 256 -6.83 -22.64 0.44
C SER A 256 -6.26 -23.95 0.97
N GLU A 257 -6.49 -25.04 0.27
CA GLU A 257 -5.78 -26.32 0.50
C GLU A 257 -4.37 -26.28 -0.13
N GLU A 258 -4.15 -25.33 -1.04
CA GLU A 258 -2.88 -25.13 -1.72
C GLU A 258 -2.02 -24.13 -0.99
N ASP A 259 -0.69 -24.18 -1.24
CA ASP A 259 0.27 -23.24 -0.69
C ASP A 259 0.27 -21.92 -1.50
N VAL A 260 -0.62 -21.00 -1.13
CA VAL A 260 -0.85 -19.76 -1.85
C VAL A 260 -0.17 -18.58 -1.15
N PRO A 261 0.69 -17.82 -1.86
CA PRO A 261 1.31 -16.62 -1.31
C PRO A 261 0.31 -15.47 -1.22
N VAL A 262 0.55 -14.60 -0.25
CA VAL A 262 -0.21 -13.37 -0.01
C VAL A 262 0.74 -12.18 -0.08
N GLU A 263 0.35 -11.18 -0.84
CA GLU A 263 1.03 -9.90 -0.98
C GLU A 263 0.31 -8.84 -0.14
N VAL A 264 1.05 -7.93 0.46
CA VAL A 264 0.52 -6.72 1.10
C VAL A 264 1.39 -5.52 0.70
N ASP A 265 0.75 -4.43 0.26
CA ASP A 265 1.38 -3.18 -0.19
C ASP A 265 2.56 -3.38 -1.17
N GLY A 266 2.52 -4.41 -2.02
CA GLY A 266 3.53 -4.70 -3.05
C GLY A 266 4.64 -5.66 -2.62
N GLU A 267 4.54 -6.27 -1.45
CA GLU A 267 5.50 -7.26 -0.95
C GLU A 267 4.83 -8.61 -0.62
N ALA A 268 5.41 -9.71 -1.11
CA ALA A 268 4.94 -11.06 -0.77
C ALA A 268 5.49 -11.44 0.61
N VAL A 269 4.66 -11.30 1.65
CA VAL A 269 5.11 -11.38 3.04
C VAL A 269 4.60 -12.60 3.81
N MET A 270 3.54 -13.27 3.33
CA MET A 270 2.93 -14.39 4.05
C MET A 270 2.27 -15.40 3.11
N ARG A 271 1.69 -16.45 3.69
CA ARG A 271 0.95 -17.51 3.01
C ARG A 271 -0.39 -17.76 3.68
N LEU A 272 -1.35 -18.34 2.94
CA LEU A 272 -2.64 -18.72 3.50
C LEU A 272 -2.49 -19.81 4.60
N PRO A 273 -3.39 -19.83 5.60
CA PRO A 273 -4.56 -18.97 5.77
C PRO A 273 -4.23 -17.60 6.35
N VAL A 274 -4.97 -16.56 5.91
CA VAL A 274 -4.82 -15.19 6.41
C VAL A 274 -6.17 -14.62 6.82
N THR A 275 -6.18 -13.97 7.99
CA THR A 275 -7.32 -13.16 8.45
C THR A 275 -7.00 -11.69 8.21
N PHE A 276 -7.82 -11.05 7.40
CA PHE A 276 -7.81 -9.61 7.17
C PHE A 276 -8.88 -8.96 8.03
N ARG A 277 -8.53 -7.88 8.70
CA ARG A 277 -9.51 -7.12 9.50
C ARG A 277 -9.10 -5.66 9.66
N ILE A 278 -10.09 -4.78 9.74
CA ILE A 278 -9.86 -3.41 10.15
C ILE A 278 -9.33 -3.40 11.58
N SER A 279 -8.24 -2.70 11.78
CA SER A 279 -7.63 -2.50 13.09
C SER A 279 -8.44 -1.49 13.91
N SER A 280 -8.51 -1.68 15.22
CA SER A 280 -8.99 -0.65 16.14
C SER A 280 -8.05 0.56 16.24
N ARG A 281 -6.78 0.39 15.84
CA ARG A 281 -5.78 1.45 15.76
C ARG A 281 -5.87 2.13 14.41
N LYS A 282 -5.78 3.47 14.40
CA LYS A 282 -5.71 4.27 13.18
C LYS A 282 -4.32 4.89 13.06
N LEU A 283 -3.88 5.11 11.83
CA LEU A 283 -2.64 5.81 11.53
C LEU A 283 -2.93 7.31 11.37
N ARG A 284 -2.12 8.15 12.00
CA ARG A 284 -2.13 9.59 11.77
C ARG A 284 -1.23 9.89 10.57
N VAL A 285 -1.76 10.47 9.51
CA VAL A 285 -1.01 10.80 8.29
C VAL A 285 -1.09 12.28 7.98
N VAL A 286 0.02 12.84 7.47
CA VAL A 286 0.07 14.22 6.97
C VAL A 286 -0.52 14.24 5.57
N VAL A 287 -1.48 15.12 5.34
CA VAL A 287 -2.21 15.24 4.07
C VAL A 287 -2.28 16.69 3.59
N PRO A 288 -2.49 16.93 2.28
CA PRO A 288 -2.74 18.27 1.79
C PRO A 288 -3.87 18.95 2.54
N VAL A 289 -3.76 20.26 2.74
CA VAL A 289 -4.90 21.07 3.20
C VAL A 289 -5.90 21.10 2.06
N THR A 290 -7.03 20.42 2.20
CA THR A 290 -8.17 20.61 1.29
C THR A 290 -8.69 22.01 1.52
N LEU A 291 -8.47 22.93 0.57
CA LEU A 291 -9.22 24.16 0.50
C LEU A 291 -10.68 23.74 0.35
N GLY A 292 -11.48 23.94 1.40
CA GLY A 292 -12.89 23.57 1.39
C GLY A 292 -13.57 24.08 0.14
N GLY A 293 -14.16 23.16 -0.62
CA GLY A 293 -15.09 23.49 -1.69
C GLY A 293 -16.47 23.78 -1.11
#